data_a3dbc7291ad876ba15246998057ea7f5
#
_entry.id   a3dbc7291ad876ba15246998057ea7f5
#
_cell.length_a   1.000
_cell.length_b   1.000
_cell.length_c   1.000
_cell.angle_alpha   90.00
_cell.angle_beta   90.00
_cell.angle_gamma   90.00
#
_symmetry.space_group_name_H-M   'P 1'
#
loop_
_entity.id
_entity.type
_entity.pdbx_description
1 polymer ?
#
loop_
_entity_poly.entity_id
_entity_poly.type
_entity_poly.pdbx_seq_one_letter_code
_entity_poly.pdbx_strand_id
1 'polypeptide(L)'
;MTLDYNIFVLLFCLLLLLLGLGFTVVIDPYIQQNQRRVMLFIVVLCLSLIGQNLWENELFVSHSHLALKNLLSAYGYSVRPVFLVLFLSIVWPEGKMWPAWTLAGINAALYFSSPFTKLCFEIREFDFAALWGPLWFSCILVSGVLLLELLIRTILRYREMRRLEQLIPVSVALIIAASVALDMNVGMAQQPVSFLTIAIVVGSVFYYIWLHLQFVREHEKDLMASQRIQIMMTQIQPHFLFNALNTIRALYSKDPSLADRTLEDFSTYLRQNLESLSQTDLVPVTKELEHTRLYAEIEVLRFPNIHVEYRTWDQDFQIPALTIQPLVENAIRHGVRSRKDGLVTVTTVCESGCHRITVQDNGVGFDTKKQESFAETHIGLRNVKNRIEQMCGGTMILRSEIGAGTCVTLIIPDGNKDGTREKRK
;
A
#
# COMPACT_ATOMS: atom_id res chain seq x y z
N MET A 1 -16.55 38.33 -34.08
CA MET A 1 -15.54 37.72 -33.19
C MET A 1 -14.67 36.74 -33.99
N THR A 2 -13.59 37.23 -34.58
CA THR A 2 -12.59 36.31 -35.18
C THR A 2 -11.61 35.97 -34.06
N LEU A 3 -11.90 34.88 -33.35
CA LEU A 3 -10.89 34.31 -32.42
C LEU A 3 -9.68 33.98 -33.26
N ASP A 4 -8.50 34.48 -32.87
CA ASP A 4 -7.24 34.07 -33.49
C ASP A 4 -7.12 32.54 -33.42
N TYR A 5 -6.74 31.94 -34.56
CA TYR A 5 -6.62 30.47 -34.66
C TYR A 5 -5.83 29.86 -33.50
N ASN A 6 -4.80 30.50 -33.04
CA ASN A 6 -3.97 30.07 -31.92
C ASN A 6 -4.75 30.00 -30.59
N ILE A 7 -5.64 30.96 -30.36
CA ILE A 7 -6.49 31.01 -29.16
C ILE A 7 -7.52 29.88 -29.19
N PHE A 8 -8.12 29.63 -30.37
CA PHE A 8 -9.07 28.52 -30.55
C PHE A 8 -8.41 27.17 -30.26
N VAL A 9 -7.20 26.94 -30.79
CA VAL A 9 -6.43 25.71 -30.54
C VAL A 9 -6.10 25.56 -29.04
N LEU A 10 -5.66 26.63 -28.37
CA LEU A 10 -5.37 26.59 -26.93
C LEU A 10 -6.61 26.21 -26.11
N LEU A 11 -7.75 26.85 -26.38
CA LEU A 11 -9.00 26.57 -25.69
C LEU A 11 -9.47 25.14 -25.92
N PHE A 12 -9.38 24.66 -27.15
CA PHE A 12 -9.74 23.28 -27.50
C PHE A 12 -8.85 22.28 -26.72
N CYS A 13 -7.54 22.51 -26.65
CA CYS A 13 -6.62 21.69 -25.86
C CYS A 13 -6.96 21.70 -24.36
N LEU A 14 -7.25 22.88 -23.78
CA LEU A 14 -7.63 22.98 -22.37
C LEU A 14 -8.96 22.26 -22.08
N LEU A 15 -9.95 22.37 -22.97
CA LEU A 15 -11.22 21.64 -22.84
C LEU A 15 -11.04 20.14 -22.93
N LEU A 16 -10.20 19.66 -23.88
CA LEU A 16 -9.88 18.22 -23.98
C LEU A 16 -9.19 17.70 -22.72
N LEU A 17 -8.24 18.46 -22.16
CA LEU A 17 -7.58 18.10 -20.90
C LEU A 17 -8.58 17.99 -19.75
N LEU A 18 -9.52 18.93 -19.63
CA LEU A 18 -10.54 18.92 -18.58
C LEU A 18 -11.56 17.80 -18.76
N LEU A 19 -11.98 17.52 -19.99
CA LEU A 19 -12.85 16.37 -20.29
C LEU A 19 -12.14 15.06 -19.96
N GLY A 20 -10.89 14.91 -20.39
CA GLY A 20 -10.06 13.75 -20.05
C GLY A 20 -9.91 13.57 -18.54
N LEU A 21 -9.63 14.64 -17.80
CA LEU A 21 -9.57 14.63 -16.34
C LEU A 21 -10.91 14.22 -15.73
N GLY A 22 -12.02 14.78 -16.20
CA GLY A 22 -13.37 14.43 -15.71
C GLY A 22 -13.68 12.96 -15.91
N PHE A 23 -13.42 12.41 -17.10
CA PHE A 23 -13.61 10.98 -17.39
C PHE A 23 -12.73 10.08 -16.52
N THR A 24 -11.43 10.39 -16.38
CA THR A 24 -10.53 9.60 -15.56
C THR A 24 -10.96 9.59 -14.10
N VAL A 25 -11.36 10.74 -13.53
CA VAL A 25 -11.86 10.85 -12.16
C VAL A 25 -13.14 10.03 -11.93
N VAL A 26 -14.04 9.95 -12.92
CA VAL A 26 -15.30 9.17 -12.82
C VAL A 26 -15.01 7.66 -12.84
N ILE A 27 -14.08 7.22 -13.70
CA ILE A 27 -13.80 5.79 -13.92
C ILE A 27 -12.83 5.24 -12.87
N ASP A 28 -12.01 6.07 -12.24
CA ASP A 28 -10.94 5.66 -11.32
C ASP A 28 -11.51 4.88 -10.11
N PRO A 29 -11.17 3.58 -9.95
CA PRO A 29 -11.67 2.76 -8.85
C PRO A 29 -10.98 3.06 -7.51
N TYR A 30 -9.78 3.67 -7.52
CA TYR A 30 -8.96 3.90 -6.32
C TYR A 30 -9.36 5.15 -5.55
N ILE A 31 -10.13 6.06 -6.17
CA ILE A 31 -10.56 7.32 -5.55
C ILE A 31 -11.83 7.11 -4.73
N GLN A 32 -11.80 7.53 -3.46
CA GLN A 32 -12.97 7.52 -2.59
C GLN A 32 -14.06 8.47 -3.10
N GLN A 33 -15.33 8.13 -2.82
CA GLN A 33 -16.50 8.88 -3.33
C GLN A 33 -16.46 10.38 -2.98
N ASN A 34 -16.01 10.73 -1.77
CA ASN A 34 -15.91 12.14 -1.36
C ASN A 34 -14.82 12.90 -2.15
N GLN A 35 -13.65 12.28 -2.34
CA GLN A 35 -12.55 12.86 -3.12
C GLN A 35 -12.95 13.01 -4.59
N ARG A 36 -13.68 12.03 -5.15
CA ARG A 36 -14.23 12.08 -6.51
C ARG A 36 -15.14 13.29 -6.70
N ARG A 37 -16.05 13.56 -5.75
CA ARG A 37 -16.92 14.74 -5.79
C ARG A 37 -16.13 16.04 -5.80
N VAL A 38 -15.12 16.14 -4.94
CA VAL A 38 -14.24 17.33 -4.86
C VAL A 38 -13.48 17.52 -6.17
N MET A 39 -12.92 16.45 -6.76
CA MET A 39 -12.21 16.52 -8.04
C MET A 39 -13.12 16.94 -9.20
N LEU A 40 -14.34 16.40 -9.28
CA LEU A 40 -15.31 16.83 -10.27
C LEU A 40 -15.70 18.29 -10.09
N PHE A 41 -15.79 18.77 -8.85
CA PHE A 41 -16.06 20.18 -8.57
C PHE A 41 -14.88 21.07 -9.02
N ILE A 42 -13.63 20.62 -8.85
CA ILE A 42 -12.45 21.31 -9.40
C ILE A 42 -12.54 21.41 -10.94
N VAL A 43 -12.94 20.34 -11.64
CA VAL A 43 -13.13 20.37 -13.10
C VAL A 43 -14.17 21.40 -13.50
N VAL A 44 -15.32 21.46 -12.81
CA VAL A 44 -16.37 22.46 -13.07
C VAL A 44 -15.87 23.88 -12.81
N LEU A 45 -15.11 24.09 -11.73
CA LEU A 45 -14.49 25.41 -11.45
C LEU A 45 -13.46 25.79 -12.51
N CYS A 46 -12.64 24.87 -13.02
CA CYS A 46 -11.72 25.13 -14.12
C CYS A 46 -12.47 25.60 -15.38
N LEU A 47 -13.56 24.92 -15.74
CA LEU A 47 -14.41 25.31 -16.86
C LEU A 47 -15.00 26.71 -16.65
N SER A 48 -15.49 27.01 -15.45
CA SER A 48 -16.04 28.34 -15.12
C SER A 48 -14.99 29.43 -15.18
N LEU A 49 -13.74 29.15 -14.79
CA LEU A 49 -12.63 30.11 -14.83
C LEU A 49 -12.19 30.40 -16.27
N ILE A 50 -12.19 29.39 -17.15
CA ILE A 50 -11.94 29.60 -18.59
C ILE A 50 -13.04 30.49 -19.19
N GLY A 51 -14.32 30.17 -18.91
CA GLY A 51 -15.45 30.97 -19.37
C GLY A 51 -15.39 32.42 -18.88
N GLN A 52 -15.05 32.62 -17.61
CA GLN A 52 -14.85 33.93 -17.00
C GLN A 52 -13.77 34.75 -17.72
N ASN A 53 -12.61 34.15 -18.00
CA ASN A 53 -11.53 34.83 -18.71
C ASN A 53 -11.94 35.27 -20.13
N LEU A 54 -12.66 34.40 -20.86
CA LEU A 54 -13.16 34.72 -22.21
C LEU A 54 -14.15 35.89 -22.19
N TRP A 55 -15.11 35.84 -21.26
CA TRP A 55 -16.13 36.91 -21.15
C TRP A 55 -15.51 38.21 -20.67
N GLU A 56 -14.58 38.18 -19.74
CA GLU A 56 -13.84 39.36 -19.26
C GLU A 56 -13.08 40.03 -20.41
N ASN A 57 -12.40 39.24 -21.25
CA ASN A 57 -11.72 39.75 -22.46
C ASN A 57 -12.68 40.34 -23.48
N GLU A 58 -13.82 39.70 -23.75
CA GLU A 58 -14.85 40.23 -24.68
C GLU A 58 -15.43 41.56 -24.18
N LEU A 59 -15.72 41.67 -22.89
CA LEU A 59 -16.21 42.92 -22.27
C LEU A 59 -15.14 44.02 -22.30
N PHE A 60 -13.87 43.66 -22.20
CA PHE A 60 -12.75 44.60 -22.34
C PHE A 60 -12.68 45.15 -23.76
N VAL A 61 -12.75 44.29 -24.78
CA VAL A 61 -12.65 44.67 -26.18
C VAL A 61 -13.91 45.46 -26.65
N SER A 62 -15.10 45.04 -26.21
CA SER A 62 -16.34 45.69 -26.62
C SER A 62 -16.68 46.94 -25.83
N HIS A 63 -15.93 47.27 -24.77
CA HIS A 63 -16.20 48.41 -23.87
C HIS A 63 -17.67 48.42 -23.38
N SER A 64 -18.23 47.25 -23.07
CA SER A 64 -19.65 47.11 -22.74
C SER A 64 -19.83 46.51 -21.33
N HIS A 65 -20.97 46.86 -20.70
CA HIS A 65 -21.41 46.26 -19.43
C HIS A 65 -20.37 46.28 -18.29
N LEU A 66 -19.92 47.48 -17.90
CA LEU A 66 -18.94 47.70 -16.80
C LEU A 66 -19.26 46.93 -15.51
N ALA A 67 -20.54 46.91 -15.11
CA ALA A 67 -20.98 46.18 -13.92
C ALA A 67 -20.70 44.66 -14.02
N LEU A 68 -20.95 44.05 -15.18
CA LEU A 68 -20.69 42.64 -15.43
C LEU A 68 -19.18 42.37 -15.43
N LYS A 69 -18.37 43.24 -16.01
CA LYS A 69 -16.91 43.11 -15.98
C LYS A 69 -16.37 43.17 -14.56
N ASN A 70 -16.83 44.10 -13.73
CA ASN A 70 -16.50 44.18 -12.31
C ASN A 70 -16.85 42.87 -11.57
N LEU A 71 -18.00 42.28 -11.84
CA LEU A 71 -18.45 41.02 -11.24
C LEU A 71 -17.53 39.82 -11.66
N LEU A 72 -17.18 39.75 -12.95
CA LEU A 72 -16.34 38.68 -13.49
C LEU A 72 -14.90 38.79 -12.96
N SER A 73 -14.33 40.01 -12.86
CA SER A 73 -13.01 40.20 -12.25
C SER A 73 -13.02 39.81 -10.77
N ALA A 74 -14.01 40.25 -10.00
CA ALA A 74 -14.17 39.86 -8.60
C ALA A 74 -14.27 38.33 -8.43
N TYR A 75 -15.06 37.67 -9.29
CA TYR A 75 -15.18 36.21 -9.31
C TYR A 75 -13.83 35.52 -9.57
N GLY A 76 -13.09 35.94 -10.60
CA GLY A 76 -11.80 35.35 -10.98
C GLY A 76 -10.80 35.35 -9.83
N TYR A 77 -10.66 36.48 -9.11
CA TYR A 77 -9.77 36.58 -7.94
C TYR A 77 -10.28 35.84 -6.72
N SER A 78 -11.61 35.65 -6.58
CA SER A 78 -12.20 34.95 -5.45
C SER A 78 -12.09 33.43 -5.57
N VAL A 79 -12.17 32.88 -6.78
CA VAL A 79 -12.14 31.44 -7.03
C VAL A 79 -10.74 30.84 -6.91
N ARG A 80 -9.70 31.59 -7.20
CA ARG A 80 -8.29 31.10 -7.17
C ARG A 80 -7.89 30.46 -5.82
N PRO A 81 -8.10 31.09 -4.64
CA PRO A 81 -7.82 30.43 -3.36
C PRO A 81 -8.70 29.19 -3.12
N VAL A 82 -9.92 29.15 -3.64
CA VAL A 82 -10.84 28.01 -3.47
C VAL A 82 -10.26 26.72 -4.05
N PHE A 83 -9.55 26.79 -5.20
CA PHE A 83 -8.84 25.62 -5.75
C PHE A 83 -7.87 24.99 -4.72
N LEU A 84 -7.09 25.84 -4.04
CA LEU A 84 -6.12 25.37 -3.06
C LEU A 84 -6.78 24.74 -1.84
N VAL A 85 -7.90 25.30 -1.38
CA VAL A 85 -8.70 24.71 -0.29
C VAL A 85 -9.26 23.35 -0.70
N LEU A 86 -9.74 23.21 -1.93
CA LEU A 86 -10.25 21.94 -2.45
C LEU A 86 -9.14 20.88 -2.55
N PHE A 87 -7.97 21.22 -3.08
CA PHE A 87 -6.83 20.31 -3.08
C PHE A 87 -6.37 19.95 -1.66
N LEU A 88 -6.35 20.92 -0.75
CA LEU A 88 -6.03 20.66 0.65
C LEU A 88 -7.03 19.67 1.28
N SER A 89 -8.33 19.75 0.97
CA SER A 89 -9.34 18.83 1.46
C SER A 89 -9.15 17.38 0.94
N ILE A 90 -8.54 17.21 -0.23
CA ILE A 90 -8.20 15.89 -0.78
C ILE A 90 -6.99 15.29 -0.04
N VAL A 91 -5.95 16.12 0.18
CA VAL A 91 -4.73 15.65 0.85
C VAL A 91 -4.95 15.40 2.34
N TRP A 92 -5.81 16.18 2.97
CA TRP A 92 -6.05 16.10 4.41
C TRP A 92 -7.56 16.03 4.74
N PRO A 93 -8.25 14.92 4.40
CA PRO A 93 -9.71 14.80 4.53
C PRO A 93 -10.20 14.85 5.97
N GLU A 94 -9.38 14.44 6.94
CA GLU A 94 -9.71 14.46 8.38
C GLU A 94 -9.39 15.81 9.04
N GLY A 95 -8.82 16.74 8.30
CA GLY A 95 -8.37 18.02 8.82
C GLY A 95 -9.48 19.03 9.05
N LYS A 96 -9.23 19.96 9.96
CA LYS A 96 -10.14 21.10 10.18
C LYS A 96 -9.96 22.11 9.05
N MET A 97 -10.83 22.06 8.02
CA MET A 97 -10.78 22.93 6.83
C MET A 97 -11.32 24.36 7.08
N TRP A 98 -11.96 24.62 8.23
CA TRP A 98 -12.58 25.92 8.49
C TRP A 98 -11.61 27.12 8.40
N PRO A 99 -10.32 27.05 8.83
CA PRO A 99 -9.44 28.21 8.70
C PRO A 99 -9.11 28.54 7.22
N ALA A 100 -8.91 27.51 6.40
CA ALA A 100 -8.66 27.69 4.96
C ALA A 100 -9.89 28.27 4.27
N TRP A 101 -11.10 27.80 4.59
CA TRP A 101 -12.34 28.36 4.07
C TRP A 101 -12.61 29.78 4.53
N THR A 102 -12.27 30.14 5.77
CA THR A 102 -12.40 31.52 6.27
C THR A 102 -11.44 32.46 5.55
N LEU A 103 -10.19 32.05 5.29
CA LEU A 103 -9.24 32.86 4.50
C LEU A 103 -9.74 33.08 3.08
N ALA A 104 -10.22 32.03 2.40
CA ALA A 104 -10.79 32.14 1.06
C ALA A 104 -12.07 33.00 1.05
N GLY A 105 -12.92 32.89 2.07
CA GLY A 105 -14.14 33.68 2.24
C GLY A 105 -13.87 35.17 2.47
N ILE A 106 -12.87 35.52 3.31
CA ILE A 106 -12.41 36.90 3.52
C ILE A 106 -11.90 37.48 2.21
N ASN A 107 -11.07 36.73 1.48
CA ASN A 107 -10.58 37.18 0.17
C ASN A 107 -11.74 37.42 -0.80
N ALA A 108 -12.69 36.53 -0.89
CA ALA A 108 -13.87 36.69 -1.75
C ALA A 108 -14.68 37.95 -1.36
N ALA A 109 -14.93 38.16 -0.07
CA ALA A 109 -15.63 39.33 0.42
C ALA A 109 -14.93 40.66 0.05
N LEU A 110 -13.60 40.70 0.15
CA LEU A 110 -12.78 41.86 -0.24
C LEU A 110 -12.89 42.14 -1.74
N TYR A 111 -12.81 41.13 -2.60
CA TYR A 111 -12.89 41.33 -4.04
C TYR A 111 -14.31 41.66 -4.51
N PHE A 112 -15.35 41.03 -3.95
CA PHE A 112 -16.75 41.36 -4.29
C PHE A 112 -17.19 42.73 -3.73
N SER A 113 -16.55 43.25 -2.66
CA SER A 113 -16.81 44.62 -2.21
C SER A 113 -16.06 45.67 -3.04
N SER A 114 -15.03 45.27 -3.80
CA SER A 114 -14.10 46.18 -4.49
C SER A 114 -14.77 47.10 -5.52
N PRO A 115 -15.82 46.70 -6.27
CA PRO A 115 -16.57 47.62 -7.16
C PRO A 115 -17.13 48.85 -6.46
N PHE A 116 -17.40 48.75 -5.14
CA PHE A 116 -17.95 49.84 -4.33
C PHE A 116 -16.86 50.54 -3.48
N THR A 117 -15.91 49.77 -2.95
CA THR A 117 -14.90 50.24 -1.98
C THR A 117 -13.60 50.63 -2.65
N LYS A 118 -13.32 50.17 -3.88
CA LYS A 118 -12.05 50.34 -4.62
C LYS A 118 -10.82 49.81 -3.87
N LEU A 119 -11.02 48.87 -2.92
CA LEU A 119 -9.96 48.34 -2.06
C LEU A 119 -8.97 47.46 -2.81
N CYS A 120 -9.45 46.55 -3.67
CA CYS A 120 -8.58 45.61 -4.39
C CYS A 120 -8.33 46.06 -5.84
N PHE A 121 -9.40 46.51 -6.53
CA PHE A 121 -9.31 47.02 -7.90
C PHE A 121 -10.44 47.99 -8.18
N GLU A 122 -10.22 48.82 -9.22
CA GLU A 122 -11.22 49.73 -9.83
C GLU A 122 -11.11 49.59 -11.33
N ILE A 123 -12.21 49.42 -12.06
CA ILE A 123 -12.24 49.41 -13.53
C ILE A 123 -12.64 50.80 -14.01
N ARG A 124 -11.80 51.44 -14.80
CA ARG A 124 -12.09 52.75 -15.36
C ARG A 124 -13.15 52.68 -16.45
N GLU A 125 -14.08 53.64 -16.47
CA GLU A 125 -15.21 53.62 -17.42
C GLU A 125 -14.80 53.91 -18.87
N PHE A 126 -13.71 54.71 -19.08
CA PHE A 126 -13.34 55.16 -20.42
C PHE A 126 -12.51 54.16 -21.22
N ASP A 127 -11.68 53.35 -20.58
CA ASP A 127 -10.81 52.37 -21.24
C ASP A 127 -10.97 50.95 -20.73
N PHE A 128 -11.87 50.71 -19.79
CA PHE A 128 -12.12 49.41 -19.16
C PHE A 128 -10.87 48.76 -18.56
N ALA A 129 -9.81 49.57 -18.32
CA ALA A 129 -8.59 49.05 -17.67
C ALA A 129 -8.76 48.95 -16.16
N ALA A 130 -8.20 47.93 -15.57
CA ALA A 130 -8.17 47.74 -14.13
C ALA A 130 -7.06 48.57 -13.48
N LEU A 131 -7.39 49.37 -12.48
CA LEU A 131 -6.46 50.00 -11.56
C LEU A 131 -6.36 49.22 -10.30
N TRP A 132 -5.17 49.08 -9.77
CA TRP A 132 -4.91 48.36 -8.54
C TRP A 132 -5.23 49.22 -7.31
N GLY A 133 -6.05 48.70 -6.42
CA GLY A 133 -6.35 49.28 -5.11
C GLY A 133 -5.27 48.95 -4.08
N PRO A 134 -5.37 49.50 -2.84
CA PRO A 134 -4.36 49.31 -1.80
C PRO A 134 -4.23 47.82 -1.33
N LEU A 135 -5.27 46.99 -1.48
CA LEU A 135 -5.28 45.58 -1.09
C LEU A 135 -5.23 44.61 -2.28
N TRP A 136 -4.74 45.04 -3.44
CA TRP A 136 -4.66 44.23 -4.66
C TRP A 136 -3.92 42.90 -4.48
N PHE A 137 -2.91 42.89 -3.60
CA PHE A 137 -2.08 41.71 -3.32
C PHE A 137 -2.75 40.65 -2.44
N SER A 138 -3.93 40.91 -1.88
CA SER A 138 -4.59 40.01 -0.90
C SER A 138 -4.84 38.62 -1.47
N CYS A 139 -5.28 38.50 -2.73
CA CYS A 139 -5.46 37.22 -3.40
C CYS A 139 -4.12 36.43 -3.52
N ILE A 140 -3.03 37.11 -3.86
CA ILE A 140 -1.69 36.52 -3.98
C ILE A 140 -1.22 36.02 -2.61
N LEU A 141 -1.39 36.83 -1.57
CA LEU A 141 -1.00 36.49 -0.20
C LEU A 141 -1.78 35.28 0.33
N VAL A 142 -3.11 35.32 0.21
CA VAL A 142 -3.98 34.22 0.65
C VAL A 142 -3.68 32.94 -0.12
N SER A 143 -3.52 33.02 -1.45
CA SER A 143 -3.16 31.88 -2.27
C SER A 143 -1.77 31.34 -1.91
N GLY A 144 -0.80 32.21 -1.64
CA GLY A 144 0.55 31.83 -1.22
C GLY A 144 0.57 31.07 0.11
N VAL A 145 -0.19 31.53 1.11
CA VAL A 145 -0.34 30.85 2.40
C VAL A 145 -0.98 29.48 2.22
N LEU A 146 -2.08 29.40 1.48
CA LEU A 146 -2.78 28.13 1.23
C LEU A 146 -1.92 27.14 0.40
N LEU A 147 -1.15 27.64 -0.57
CA LEU A 147 -0.23 26.83 -1.36
C LEU A 147 0.90 26.27 -0.49
N LEU A 148 1.47 27.09 0.39
CA LEU A 148 2.49 26.64 1.34
C LEU A 148 1.94 25.57 2.28
N GLU A 149 0.73 25.79 2.82
CA GLU A 149 0.06 24.79 3.66
C GLU A 149 -0.18 23.48 2.89
N LEU A 150 -0.67 23.55 1.65
CA LEU A 150 -0.86 22.39 0.78
C LEU A 150 0.44 21.61 0.58
N LEU A 151 1.55 22.29 0.29
CA LEU A 151 2.86 21.67 0.10
C LEU A 151 3.35 20.99 1.38
N ILE A 152 3.28 21.69 2.51
CA ILE A 152 3.71 21.14 3.82
C ILE A 152 2.88 19.88 4.13
N ARG A 153 1.55 19.94 4.01
CA ARG A 153 0.67 18.79 4.29
C ARG A 153 0.92 17.63 3.34
N THR A 154 1.13 17.91 2.06
CA THR A 154 1.47 16.90 1.05
C THR A 154 2.77 16.17 1.42
N ILE A 155 3.84 16.92 1.75
CA ILE A 155 5.13 16.34 2.13
C ILE A 155 5.03 15.53 3.43
N LEU A 156 4.30 16.02 4.44
CA LEU A 156 4.13 15.34 5.71
C LEU A 156 3.34 14.04 5.57
N ARG A 157 2.24 14.04 4.80
CA ARG A 157 1.40 12.85 4.59
C ARG A 157 2.13 11.77 3.81
N TYR A 158 2.89 12.15 2.79
CA TYR A 158 3.59 11.23 1.89
C TYR A 158 5.10 11.20 2.14
N ARG A 159 5.52 11.24 3.39
CA ARG A 159 6.93 11.29 3.82
C ARG A 159 7.77 10.09 3.34
N GLU A 160 7.14 8.93 3.17
CA GLU A 160 7.81 7.70 2.71
C GLU A 160 8.07 7.64 1.20
N MET A 161 7.72 8.69 0.47
CA MET A 161 7.89 8.76 -0.98
C MET A 161 9.36 8.90 -1.37
N ARG A 162 9.68 8.41 -2.58
CA ARG A 162 10.97 8.70 -3.21
C ARG A 162 11.10 10.20 -3.44
N ARG A 163 12.30 10.75 -3.22
CA ARG A 163 12.58 12.20 -3.39
C ARG A 163 12.14 12.77 -4.75
N LEU A 164 12.28 11.99 -5.83
CA LEU A 164 11.87 12.39 -7.18
C LEU A 164 10.35 12.60 -7.30
N GLU A 165 9.55 11.87 -6.56
CA GLU A 165 8.09 11.99 -6.61
C GLU A 165 7.57 13.24 -5.89
N GLN A 166 8.30 13.71 -4.88
CA GLN A 166 8.01 14.96 -4.18
C GLN A 166 8.26 16.19 -5.07
N LEU A 167 9.02 16.04 -6.17
CA LEU A 167 9.26 17.14 -7.10
C LEU A 167 8.00 17.55 -7.86
N ILE A 168 7.02 16.65 -8.07
CA ILE A 168 5.83 16.96 -8.87
C ILE A 168 4.97 18.07 -8.21
N PRO A 169 4.51 17.95 -6.95
CA PRO A 169 3.75 19.03 -6.32
C PRO A 169 4.56 20.34 -6.21
N VAL A 170 5.88 20.24 -5.98
CA VAL A 170 6.75 21.43 -5.91
C VAL A 170 6.86 22.10 -7.28
N SER A 171 7.04 21.34 -8.36
CA SER A 171 7.09 21.89 -9.71
C SER A 171 5.78 22.57 -10.13
N VAL A 172 4.64 21.97 -9.78
CA VAL A 172 3.32 22.58 -10.02
C VAL A 172 3.20 23.92 -9.28
N ALA A 173 3.63 23.98 -8.01
CA ALA A 173 3.64 25.23 -7.25
C ALA A 173 4.53 26.31 -7.87
N LEU A 174 5.72 25.94 -8.34
CA LEU A 174 6.63 26.85 -9.02
C LEU A 174 6.05 27.36 -10.35
N ILE A 175 5.39 26.51 -11.13
CA ILE A 175 4.70 26.87 -12.37
C ILE A 175 3.58 27.88 -12.08
N ILE A 176 2.77 27.66 -11.04
CA ILE A 176 1.73 28.59 -10.62
C ILE A 176 2.35 29.93 -10.23
N ALA A 177 3.40 29.93 -9.42
CA ALA A 177 4.08 31.17 -9.02
C ALA A 177 4.67 31.94 -10.22
N ALA A 178 5.32 31.23 -11.16
CA ALA A 178 5.84 31.83 -12.40
C ALA A 178 4.71 32.41 -13.27
N SER A 179 3.56 31.75 -13.34
CA SER A 179 2.40 32.22 -14.12
C SER A 179 1.80 33.51 -13.54
N VAL A 180 1.80 33.65 -12.20
CA VAL A 180 1.40 34.92 -11.56
C VAL A 180 2.38 36.07 -11.97
N ALA A 181 3.68 35.79 -11.94
CA ALA A 181 4.69 36.81 -12.35
C ALA A 181 4.53 37.16 -13.83
N LEU A 182 4.22 36.21 -14.71
CA LEU A 182 3.99 36.49 -16.14
C LEU A 182 2.73 37.35 -16.34
N ASP A 183 1.61 37.03 -15.68
CA ASP A 183 0.37 37.82 -15.75
C ASP A 183 0.59 39.27 -15.27
N MET A 184 1.46 39.49 -14.26
CA MET A 184 1.79 40.82 -13.78
C MET A 184 2.65 41.62 -14.76
N ASN A 185 3.57 40.98 -15.50
CA ASN A 185 4.48 41.63 -16.42
C ASN A 185 3.87 41.87 -17.81
N VAL A 186 3.12 40.91 -18.36
CA VAL A 186 2.56 41.00 -19.73
C VAL A 186 1.30 41.85 -19.77
N GLY A 187 0.65 42.06 -18.62
CA GLY A 187 -0.62 42.79 -18.50
C GLY A 187 -1.83 41.99 -19.05
N MET A 188 -2.94 41.97 -18.31
CA MET A 188 -4.14 41.27 -18.72
C MET A 188 -4.80 41.75 -20.02
N ALA A 189 -4.38 42.92 -20.51
CA ALA A 189 -4.96 43.56 -21.68
C ALA A 189 -4.62 42.92 -23.04
N GLN A 190 -3.69 41.97 -23.09
CA GLN A 190 -3.20 41.41 -24.36
C GLN A 190 -3.51 39.91 -24.55
N GLN A 191 -4.03 39.23 -23.54
CA GLN A 191 -4.25 37.79 -23.61
C GLN A 191 -5.69 37.43 -23.18
N PRO A 192 -6.45 36.67 -24.01
CA PRO A 192 -7.84 36.30 -23.71
C PRO A 192 -7.98 35.28 -22.56
N VAL A 193 -6.90 34.58 -22.20
CA VAL A 193 -6.84 33.65 -21.07
C VAL A 193 -5.55 33.92 -20.30
N SER A 194 -5.62 34.15 -19.00
CA SER A 194 -4.46 34.42 -18.16
C SER A 194 -3.53 33.19 -18.06
N PHE A 195 -2.22 33.43 -17.99
CA PHE A 195 -1.23 32.37 -17.77
C PHE A 195 -1.52 31.58 -16.49
N LEU A 196 -2.02 32.24 -15.45
CA LEU A 196 -2.42 31.61 -14.20
C LEU A 196 -3.59 30.63 -14.38
N THR A 197 -4.59 30.98 -15.21
CA THR A 197 -5.69 30.08 -15.53
C THR A 197 -5.19 28.80 -16.23
N ILE A 198 -4.28 28.96 -17.21
CA ILE A 198 -3.66 27.83 -17.90
C ILE A 198 -2.89 26.96 -16.89
N ALA A 199 -2.10 27.58 -16.02
CA ALA A 199 -1.31 26.87 -15.00
C ALA A 199 -2.19 26.13 -13.99
N ILE A 200 -3.34 26.68 -13.58
CA ILE A 200 -4.31 26.01 -12.70
C ILE A 200 -4.88 24.78 -13.40
N VAL A 201 -5.31 24.89 -14.66
CA VAL A 201 -5.89 23.75 -15.41
C VAL A 201 -4.85 22.64 -15.60
N VAL A 202 -3.68 22.98 -16.15
CA VAL A 202 -2.60 22.00 -16.37
C VAL A 202 -2.09 21.44 -15.05
N GLY A 203 -1.88 22.29 -14.05
CA GLY A 203 -1.48 21.89 -12.70
C GLY A 203 -2.47 20.95 -12.04
N SER A 204 -3.77 21.15 -12.25
CA SER A 204 -4.83 20.25 -11.73
C SER A 204 -4.70 18.84 -12.32
N VAL A 205 -4.38 18.72 -13.61
CA VAL A 205 -4.16 17.42 -14.27
C VAL A 205 -2.92 16.72 -13.69
N PHE A 206 -1.79 17.43 -13.60
CA PHE A 206 -0.55 16.88 -13.04
C PHE A 206 -0.73 16.47 -11.57
N TYR A 207 -1.41 17.31 -10.79
CA TYR A 207 -1.67 17.02 -9.39
C TYR A 207 -2.59 15.82 -9.21
N TYR A 208 -3.62 15.67 -10.08
CA TYR A 208 -4.48 14.48 -10.11
C TYR A 208 -3.67 13.21 -10.44
N ILE A 209 -2.84 13.24 -11.49
CA ILE A 209 -2.01 12.08 -11.87
C ILE A 209 -1.12 11.67 -10.69
N TRP A 210 -0.50 12.64 -10.04
CA TRP A 210 0.33 12.38 -8.86
C TRP A 210 -0.46 11.76 -7.70
N LEU A 211 -1.65 12.30 -7.38
CA LEU A 211 -2.53 11.75 -6.35
C LEU A 211 -3.00 10.33 -6.70
N HIS A 212 -3.39 10.08 -7.95
CA HIS A 212 -3.78 8.75 -8.42
C HIS A 212 -2.67 7.73 -8.18
N LEU A 213 -1.43 8.07 -8.54
CA LEU A 213 -0.27 7.18 -8.29
C LEU A 213 -0.08 6.88 -6.79
N GLN A 214 -0.37 7.84 -5.91
CA GLN A 214 -0.30 7.60 -4.46
C GLN A 214 -1.43 6.68 -3.97
N PHE A 215 -2.66 6.89 -4.44
CA PHE A 215 -3.80 6.04 -4.07
C PHE A 215 -3.63 4.59 -4.53
N VAL A 216 -3.13 4.37 -5.75
CA VAL A 216 -2.79 3.03 -6.26
C VAL A 216 -1.77 2.36 -5.35
N ARG A 217 -0.73 3.08 -4.96
CA ARG A 217 0.34 2.56 -4.10
C ARG A 217 -0.12 2.25 -2.68
N GLU A 218 -0.95 3.09 -2.08
CA GLU A 218 -1.57 2.82 -0.78
C GLU A 218 -2.41 1.54 -0.87
N HIS A 219 -3.23 1.41 -1.90
CA HIS A 219 -4.06 0.22 -2.10
C HIS A 219 -3.25 -1.06 -2.33
N GLU A 220 -2.15 -1.00 -3.10
CA GLU A 220 -1.24 -2.14 -3.28
C GLU A 220 -0.60 -2.59 -1.95
N LYS A 221 -0.18 -1.65 -1.10
CA LYS A 221 0.36 -1.96 0.24
C LYS A 221 -0.69 -2.68 1.11
N ASP A 222 -1.92 -2.18 1.13
CA ASP A 222 -3.02 -2.77 1.90
C ASP A 222 -3.38 -4.17 1.38
N LEU A 223 -3.40 -4.35 0.06
CA LEU A 223 -3.65 -5.64 -0.57
C LEU A 223 -2.54 -6.65 -0.23
N MET A 224 -1.28 -6.25 -0.33
CA MET A 224 -0.14 -7.09 0.04
C MET A 224 -0.16 -7.47 1.53
N ALA A 225 -0.52 -6.53 2.42
CA ALA A 225 -0.67 -6.80 3.84
C ALA A 225 -1.80 -7.82 4.09
N SER A 226 -2.95 -7.64 3.46
CA SER A 226 -4.09 -8.57 3.57
C SER A 226 -3.76 -9.95 3.01
N GLN A 227 -3.09 -10.04 1.88
CA GLN A 227 -2.61 -11.32 1.32
C GLN A 227 -1.62 -12.02 2.24
N ARG A 228 -0.68 -11.29 2.87
CA ARG A 228 0.22 -11.86 3.87
C ARG A 228 -0.54 -12.44 5.06
N ILE A 229 -1.52 -11.72 5.59
CA ILE A 229 -2.37 -12.20 6.69
C ILE A 229 -3.13 -13.45 6.25
N GLN A 230 -3.68 -13.49 5.05
CA GLN A 230 -4.40 -14.64 4.53
C GLN A 230 -3.49 -15.87 4.36
N ILE A 231 -2.27 -15.69 3.85
CA ILE A 231 -1.27 -16.74 3.76
C ILE A 231 -0.89 -17.23 5.17
N MET A 232 -0.67 -16.32 6.13
CA MET A 232 -0.40 -16.68 7.53
C MET A 232 -1.55 -17.51 8.13
N MET A 233 -2.80 -17.10 7.92
CA MET A 233 -3.99 -17.80 8.42
C MET A 233 -4.15 -19.20 7.82
N THR A 234 -3.79 -19.40 6.55
CA THR A 234 -3.87 -20.72 5.90
C THR A 234 -2.75 -21.68 6.33
N GLN A 235 -1.62 -21.16 6.82
CA GLN A 235 -0.50 -21.97 7.33
C GLN A 235 -0.73 -22.44 8.78
N ILE A 236 -1.57 -21.76 9.56
CA ILE A 236 -2.05 -22.25 10.83
C ILE A 236 -3.20 -23.22 10.54
N GLN A 237 -3.02 -24.51 10.74
CA GLN A 237 -4.05 -25.51 10.48
C GLN A 237 -5.26 -25.32 11.42
N PRO A 238 -6.43 -24.85 10.93
CA PRO A 238 -7.59 -24.60 11.81
C PRO A 238 -8.03 -25.86 12.55
N HIS A 239 -7.91 -27.00 11.89
CA HIS A 239 -8.27 -28.30 12.45
C HIS A 239 -7.38 -28.71 13.64
N PHE A 240 -6.06 -28.42 13.58
CA PHE A 240 -5.17 -28.65 14.72
C PHE A 240 -5.55 -27.78 15.91
N LEU A 241 -5.84 -26.48 15.69
CA LEU A 241 -6.27 -25.56 16.74
C LEU A 241 -7.52 -26.07 17.49
N PHE A 242 -8.56 -26.41 16.74
CA PHE A 242 -9.81 -26.95 17.33
C PHE A 242 -9.56 -28.22 18.12
N ASN A 243 -8.71 -29.10 17.60
CA ASN A 243 -8.40 -30.36 18.24
C ASN A 243 -7.56 -30.19 19.52
N ALA A 244 -6.55 -29.35 19.50
CA ALA A 244 -5.73 -29.01 20.67
C ALA A 244 -6.61 -28.44 21.81
N LEU A 245 -7.45 -27.44 21.47
CA LEU A 245 -8.40 -26.85 22.46
C LEU A 245 -9.38 -27.89 23.02
N ASN A 246 -9.90 -28.79 22.19
CA ASN A 246 -10.78 -29.87 22.66
C ASN A 246 -10.04 -30.88 23.56
N THR A 247 -8.77 -31.20 23.25
CA THR A 247 -7.93 -32.06 24.08
C THR A 247 -7.66 -31.41 25.43
N ILE A 248 -7.25 -30.14 25.47
CA ILE A 248 -7.04 -29.37 26.70
C ILE A 248 -8.32 -29.37 27.55
N ARG A 249 -9.49 -29.08 26.93
CA ARG A 249 -10.78 -29.10 27.62
C ARG A 249 -11.09 -30.47 28.23
N ALA A 250 -10.81 -31.56 27.53
CA ALA A 250 -11.03 -32.90 28.03
C ALA A 250 -10.05 -33.26 29.17
N LEU A 251 -8.81 -32.76 29.12
CA LEU A 251 -7.83 -32.93 30.18
C LEU A 251 -8.22 -32.22 31.48
N TYR A 252 -8.85 -31.05 31.43
CA TYR A 252 -9.31 -30.34 32.64
C TYR A 252 -10.22 -31.17 33.54
N SER A 253 -10.98 -32.07 32.95
CA SER A 253 -11.85 -32.98 33.73
C SER A 253 -11.13 -34.18 34.32
N LYS A 254 -9.92 -34.54 33.85
CA LYS A 254 -9.18 -35.74 34.23
C LYS A 254 -7.90 -35.42 35.00
N ASP A 255 -7.13 -34.47 34.53
CA ASP A 255 -5.85 -34.03 35.09
C ASP A 255 -5.67 -32.53 34.82
N PRO A 256 -6.13 -31.66 35.73
CA PRO A 256 -6.00 -30.19 35.56
C PRO A 256 -4.55 -29.71 35.41
N SER A 257 -3.59 -30.36 36.06
CA SER A 257 -2.17 -29.95 36.00
C SER A 257 -1.58 -30.25 34.63
N LEU A 258 -1.95 -31.36 34.01
CA LEU A 258 -1.59 -31.71 32.63
C LEU A 258 -2.29 -30.77 31.63
N ALA A 259 -3.55 -30.39 31.91
CA ALA A 259 -4.29 -29.44 31.07
C ALA A 259 -3.58 -28.04 31.04
N ASP A 260 -3.18 -27.53 32.21
CA ASP A 260 -2.48 -26.23 32.30
C ASP A 260 -1.14 -26.25 31.57
N ARG A 261 -0.36 -27.32 31.74
CA ARG A 261 0.91 -27.50 31.02
C ARG A 261 0.69 -27.58 29.50
N THR A 262 -0.30 -28.36 29.06
CA THR A 262 -0.63 -28.47 27.62
C THR A 262 -1.12 -27.13 27.04
N LEU A 263 -1.80 -26.30 27.83
CA LEU A 263 -2.22 -24.95 27.41
C LEU A 263 -1.01 -24.02 27.24
N GLU A 264 -0.02 -24.12 28.14
CA GLU A 264 1.23 -23.37 28.04
C GLU A 264 2.03 -23.77 26.79
N ASP A 265 2.18 -25.09 26.55
CA ASP A 265 2.85 -25.65 25.37
C ASP A 265 2.13 -25.22 24.08
N PHE A 266 0.82 -25.26 24.06
CA PHE A 266 0.00 -24.81 22.93
C PHE A 266 0.15 -23.30 22.67
N SER A 267 0.18 -22.49 23.72
CA SER A 267 0.40 -21.04 23.61
C SER A 267 1.80 -20.73 23.06
N THR A 268 2.80 -21.47 23.51
CA THR A 268 4.19 -21.35 23.05
C THR A 268 4.32 -21.79 21.59
N TYR A 269 3.69 -22.92 21.20
CA TYR A 269 3.63 -23.38 19.82
C TYR A 269 3.00 -22.31 18.89
N LEU A 270 1.86 -21.71 19.27
CA LEU A 270 1.21 -20.68 18.47
C LEU A 270 2.11 -19.45 18.27
N ARG A 271 2.78 -19.01 19.33
CA ARG A 271 3.71 -17.87 19.28
C ARG A 271 4.88 -18.15 18.35
N GLN A 272 5.53 -19.30 18.49
CA GLN A 272 6.64 -19.70 17.63
C GLN A 272 6.23 -19.86 16.17
N ASN A 273 5.00 -20.38 15.93
CA ASN A 273 4.45 -20.49 14.57
C ASN A 273 4.28 -19.11 13.91
N LEU A 274 3.71 -18.15 14.64
CA LEU A 274 3.55 -16.77 14.15
C LEU A 274 4.90 -16.09 13.87
N GLU A 275 5.89 -16.29 14.76
CA GLU A 275 7.24 -15.78 14.56
C GLU A 275 7.90 -16.39 13.32
N SER A 276 7.77 -17.70 13.14
CA SER A 276 8.36 -18.45 12.01
C SER A 276 7.78 -18.02 10.65
N LEU A 277 6.53 -17.58 10.60
CA LEU A 277 5.87 -17.07 9.39
C LEU A 277 6.44 -15.73 8.91
N SER A 278 6.99 -14.94 9.82
CA SER A 278 7.60 -13.64 9.52
C SER A 278 9.12 -13.74 9.22
N GLN A 279 9.73 -14.90 9.50
CA GLN A 279 11.16 -15.12 9.30
C GLN A 279 11.46 -15.49 7.85
N THR A 280 12.32 -14.70 7.21
CA THR A 280 12.87 -14.94 5.88
C THR A 280 14.27 -15.56 5.92
N ASP A 281 14.91 -15.55 7.08
CA ASP A 281 16.26 -16.01 7.29
C ASP A 281 16.29 -17.44 7.84
N LEU A 282 17.49 -18.05 7.83
CA LEU A 282 17.72 -19.36 8.42
C LEU A 282 17.62 -19.28 9.96
N VAL A 283 17.12 -20.34 10.56
CA VAL A 283 17.00 -20.49 12.03
C VAL A 283 17.87 -21.66 12.51
N PRO A 284 18.36 -21.65 13.77
CA PRO A 284 19.02 -22.81 14.34
C PRO A 284 18.11 -24.05 14.30
N VAL A 285 18.68 -25.22 13.95
CA VAL A 285 17.92 -26.48 13.92
C VAL A 285 17.29 -26.81 15.28
N THR A 286 17.93 -26.39 16.36
CA THR A 286 17.42 -26.56 17.74
C THR A 286 16.06 -25.89 17.93
N LYS A 287 15.87 -24.69 17.35
CA LYS A 287 14.57 -23.97 17.40
C LYS A 287 13.48 -24.75 16.66
N GLU A 288 13.79 -25.28 15.48
CA GLU A 288 12.86 -26.13 14.72
C GLU A 288 12.52 -27.46 15.44
N LEU A 289 13.51 -28.08 16.08
CA LEU A 289 13.31 -29.29 16.85
C LEU A 289 12.41 -29.04 18.06
N GLU A 290 12.63 -27.96 18.80
CA GLU A 290 11.78 -27.55 19.93
C GLU A 290 10.34 -27.28 19.47
N HIS A 291 10.17 -26.51 18.42
CA HIS A 291 8.86 -26.22 17.84
C HIS A 291 8.12 -27.50 17.41
N THR A 292 8.84 -28.44 16.81
CA THR A 292 8.30 -29.72 16.36
C THR A 292 7.93 -30.63 17.55
N ARG A 293 8.68 -30.58 18.67
CA ARG A 293 8.36 -31.32 19.90
C ARG A 293 7.05 -30.84 20.49
N LEU A 294 6.84 -29.52 20.65
CA LEU A 294 5.58 -28.96 21.15
C LEU A 294 4.38 -29.44 20.35
N TYR A 295 4.49 -29.44 19.02
CA TYR A 295 3.44 -29.98 18.14
C TYR A 295 3.19 -31.47 18.41
N ALA A 296 4.26 -32.27 18.46
CA ALA A 296 4.18 -33.71 18.62
C ALA A 296 3.58 -34.09 19.99
N GLU A 297 3.97 -33.42 21.07
CA GLU A 297 3.45 -33.65 22.43
C GLU A 297 1.94 -33.43 22.49
N ILE A 298 1.43 -32.38 21.87
CA ILE A 298 -0.04 -32.13 21.81
C ILE A 298 -0.74 -33.20 21.01
N GLU A 299 -0.21 -33.67 19.89
CA GLU A 299 -0.85 -34.76 19.09
C GLU A 299 -0.76 -36.12 19.77
N VAL A 300 0.31 -36.42 20.47
CA VAL A 300 0.47 -37.68 21.25
C VAL A 300 -0.54 -37.75 22.40
N LEU A 301 -0.86 -36.67 23.08
CA LEU A 301 -1.94 -36.64 24.09
C LEU A 301 -3.30 -37.00 23.51
N ARG A 302 -3.49 -36.69 22.23
CA ARG A 302 -4.73 -37.01 21.52
C ARG A 302 -4.77 -38.45 20.98
N PHE A 303 -3.59 -38.99 20.60
CA PHE A 303 -3.44 -40.31 20.02
C PHE A 303 -2.41 -41.11 20.83
N PRO A 304 -2.84 -41.77 21.94
CA PRO A 304 -1.91 -42.48 22.82
C PRO A 304 -1.18 -43.66 22.18
N ASN A 305 -1.59 -44.10 21.00
CA ASN A 305 -0.94 -45.12 20.19
C ASN A 305 0.21 -44.62 19.34
N ILE A 306 0.53 -43.34 19.41
CA ILE A 306 1.62 -42.72 18.63
C ILE A 306 2.75 -42.35 19.57
N HIS A 307 3.97 -42.68 19.15
CA HIS A 307 5.23 -42.31 19.83
C HIS A 307 6.10 -41.52 18.88
N VAL A 308 6.74 -40.46 19.37
CA VAL A 308 7.69 -39.64 18.59
C VAL A 308 9.02 -39.64 19.31
N GLU A 309 10.07 -40.16 18.65
CA GLU A 309 11.43 -40.19 19.16
C GLU A 309 12.33 -39.18 18.46
N TYR A 310 13.16 -38.49 19.25
CA TYR A 310 14.15 -37.55 18.77
C TYR A 310 15.57 -38.03 19.06
N ARG A 311 16.32 -38.33 18.02
CA ARG A 311 17.74 -38.76 18.07
C ARG A 311 18.63 -37.69 17.45
N THR A 312 18.92 -36.61 18.18
CA THR A 312 19.52 -35.38 17.69
C THR A 312 20.99 -35.31 18.10
N TRP A 313 21.84 -35.96 17.30
CA TRP A 313 23.30 -35.97 17.52
C TRP A 313 24.03 -34.75 16.94
N ASP A 314 23.43 -34.11 15.94
CA ASP A 314 23.94 -32.91 15.30
C ASP A 314 22.94 -31.77 15.46
N GLN A 315 23.35 -30.65 16.05
CA GLN A 315 22.50 -29.51 16.37
C GLN A 315 23.15 -28.14 16.06
N ASP A 316 24.37 -28.14 15.49
CA ASP A 316 25.12 -26.90 15.22
C ASP A 316 25.02 -26.49 13.73
N PHE A 317 23.80 -26.28 13.23
CA PHE A 317 23.57 -25.80 11.89
C PHE A 317 22.23 -25.04 11.79
N GLN A 318 22.02 -24.35 10.66
CA GLN A 318 20.83 -23.53 10.42
C GLN A 318 20.01 -24.08 9.24
N ILE A 319 18.69 -23.96 9.35
CA ILE A 319 17.74 -24.40 8.33
C ILE A 319 16.63 -23.35 8.15
N PRO A 320 15.88 -23.37 7.04
CA PRO A 320 14.69 -22.54 6.91
C PRO A 320 13.65 -22.89 7.98
N ALA A 321 12.97 -21.87 8.51
CA ALA A 321 11.87 -22.07 9.45
C ALA A 321 10.77 -22.96 8.86
N LEU A 322 10.04 -23.69 9.69
CA LEU A 322 8.97 -24.63 9.30
C LEU A 322 9.45 -25.70 8.30
N THR A 323 10.64 -26.27 8.55
CA THR A 323 11.23 -27.35 7.73
C THR A 323 10.92 -28.73 8.31
N ILE A 324 11.15 -28.95 9.61
CA ILE A 324 10.97 -30.27 10.25
C ILE A 324 9.51 -30.52 10.60
N GLN A 325 8.79 -29.52 11.08
CA GLN A 325 7.40 -29.63 11.51
C GLN A 325 6.47 -30.23 10.43
N PRO A 326 6.45 -29.77 9.15
CA PRO A 326 5.58 -30.35 8.14
C PRO A 326 5.89 -31.82 7.83
N LEU A 327 7.14 -32.26 8.03
CA LEU A 327 7.54 -33.66 7.85
C LEU A 327 6.97 -34.54 8.97
N VAL A 328 7.13 -34.11 10.23
CA VAL A 328 6.59 -34.82 11.41
C VAL A 328 5.06 -34.82 11.39
N GLU A 329 4.45 -33.69 11.02
CA GLU A 329 3.02 -33.61 10.84
C GLU A 329 2.50 -34.63 9.83
N ASN A 330 3.12 -34.72 8.65
CA ASN A 330 2.73 -35.70 7.63
C ASN A 330 2.93 -37.15 8.14
N ALA A 331 4.03 -37.43 8.84
CA ALA A 331 4.29 -38.72 9.42
C ALA A 331 3.20 -39.12 10.45
N ILE A 332 2.82 -38.21 11.35
CA ILE A 332 1.76 -38.46 12.33
C ILE A 332 0.40 -38.64 11.64
N ARG A 333 0.02 -37.67 10.79
CA ARG A 333 -1.33 -37.59 10.24
C ARG A 333 -1.61 -38.64 9.17
N HIS A 334 -0.66 -38.86 8.27
CA HIS A 334 -0.84 -39.75 7.11
C HIS A 334 -0.11 -41.07 7.25
N GLY A 335 0.99 -41.11 8.04
CA GLY A 335 1.74 -42.34 8.29
C GLY A 335 1.14 -43.19 9.36
N VAL A 336 1.22 -42.77 10.63
CA VAL A 336 1.05 -43.66 11.79
C VAL A 336 -0.31 -43.60 12.46
N ARG A 337 -1.19 -42.64 12.15
CA ARG A 337 -2.45 -42.43 12.85
C ARG A 337 -3.38 -43.67 12.90
N SER A 338 -3.34 -44.52 11.88
CA SER A 338 -4.13 -45.75 11.79
C SER A 338 -3.45 -46.99 12.34
N ARG A 339 -2.17 -46.85 12.80
CA ARG A 339 -1.40 -47.94 13.36
C ARG A 339 -1.77 -48.17 14.85
N LYS A 340 -1.68 -49.40 15.34
CA LYS A 340 -1.86 -49.72 16.78
C LYS A 340 -0.65 -49.23 17.60
N ASP A 341 0.54 -49.26 17.02
CA ASP A 341 1.81 -48.85 17.62
C ASP A 341 2.55 -48.01 16.56
N GLY A 342 2.21 -46.72 16.51
CA GLY A 342 2.75 -45.77 15.55
C GLY A 342 4.02 -45.15 16.09
N LEU A 343 5.13 -45.22 15.32
CA LEU A 343 6.41 -44.64 15.68
C LEU A 343 6.85 -43.67 14.61
N VAL A 344 7.20 -42.43 15.02
CA VAL A 344 7.89 -41.44 14.21
C VAL A 344 9.24 -41.16 14.82
N THR A 345 10.32 -41.28 14.04
CA THR A 345 11.69 -41.01 14.50
C THR A 345 12.26 -39.83 13.75
N VAL A 346 12.70 -38.80 14.47
CA VAL A 346 13.44 -37.64 13.95
C VAL A 346 14.90 -37.78 14.31
N THR A 347 15.75 -37.82 13.29
CA THR A 347 17.21 -38.01 13.47
C THR A 347 17.99 -36.88 12.84
N THR A 348 19.01 -36.33 13.56
CA THR A 348 19.95 -35.38 12.97
C THR A 348 21.38 -35.92 13.18
N VAL A 349 22.16 -35.99 12.09
CA VAL A 349 23.57 -36.46 12.10
C VAL A 349 24.41 -35.60 11.16
N CYS A 350 25.69 -35.43 11.51
CA CYS A 350 26.68 -34.86 10.60
C CYS A 350 27.49 -35.99 9.97
N GLU A 351 27.43 -36.14 8.66
CA GLU A 351 28.17 -37.17 7.91
C GLU A 351 28.77 -36.57 6.65
N SER A 352 30.05 -36.86 6.40
CA SER A 352 30.78 -36.51 5.16
C SER A 352 30.72 -35.02 4.80
N GLY A 353 30.75 -34.11 5.80
CA GLY A 353 30.67 -32.68 5.57
C GLY A 353 29.26 -32.19 5.20
N CYS A 354 28.23 -32.94 5.58
CA CYS A 354 26.82 -32.57 5.38
C CYS A 354 26.04 -32.83 6.67
N HIS A 355 25.07 -31.95 6.96
CA HIS A 355 24.03 -32.14 7.97
C HIS A 355 22.88 -32.91 7.36
N ARG A 356 22.50 -34.02 8.00
CA ARG A 356 21.41 -34.89 7.55
C ARG A 356 20.30 -34.89 8.60
N ILE A 357 19.09 -34.53 8.17
CA ILE A 357 17.86 -34.64 8.94
C ILE A 357 17.03 -35.77 8.33
N THR A 358 16.62 -36.75 9.14
CA THR A 358 15.76 -37.84 8.69
C THR A 358 14.50 -37.88 9.56
N VAL A 359 13.34 -37.86 8.92
CA VAL A 359 12.04 -38.12 9.55
C VAL A 359 11.51 -39.43 8.96
N GLN A 360 11.39 -40.43 9.81
CA GLN A 360 10.95 -41.79 9.44
C GLN A 360 9.73 -42.18 10.25
N ASP A 361 8.73 -42.75 9.59
CA ASP A 361 7.59 -43.36 10.22
C ASP A 361 7.45 -44.85 9.88
N ASN A 362 6.80 -45.64 10.76
CA ASN A 362 6.41 -47.01 10.52
C ASN A 362 4.99 -47.15 10.01
N GLY A 363 4.47 -46.11 9.35
CA GLY A 363 3.07 -45.98 8.95
C GLY A 363 2.65 -46.85 7.77
N VAL A 364 1.54 -46.44 7.15
CA VAL A 364 0.95 -47.20 6.02
C VAL A 364 1.78 -47.14 4.75
N GLY A 365 2.61 -46.12 4.61
CA GLY A 365 3.38 -45.87 3.40
C GLY A 365 2.52 -45.71 2.15
N PHE A 366 3.18 -45.51 0.99
CA PHE A 366 2.53 -45.37 -0.31
C PHE A 366 3.50 -45.76 -1.45
N ASP A 367 2.93 -46.04 -2.63
CA ASP A 367 3.71 -46.39 -3.82
C ASP A 367 4.23 -45.11 -4.52
N THR A 368 5.53 -44.87 -4.43
CA THR A 368 6.22 -43.73 -5.05
C THR A 368 6.26 -43.76 -6.58
N LYS A 369 6.07 -44.96 -7.21
CA LYS A 369 6.13 -45.14 -8.67
C LYS A 369 4.82 -44.76 -9.39
N LYS A 370 3.69 -44.82 -8.70
CA LYS A 370 2.36 -44.52 -9.28
C LYS A 370 1.96 -43.05 -9.26
N GLN A 371 2.78 -42.19 -8.68
CA GLN A 371 2.41 -40.80 -8.42
C GLN A 371 3.37 -39.81 -9.08
N GLU A 372 3.34 -39.72 -10.43
CA GLU A 372 3.83 -38.53 -11.13
C GLU A 372 3.07 -37.24 -10.70
N SER A 373 1.86 -37.41 -10.12
CA SER A 373 1.08 -36.30 -9.54
C SER A 373 1.39 -36.00 -8.06
N PHE A 374 2.42 -36.60 -7.45
CA PHE A 374 2.75 -36.43 -6.03
C PHE A 374 3.12 -34.98 -5.70
N ALA A 375 3.69 -34.23 -6.65
CA ALA A 375 4.02 -32.84 -6.52
C ALA A 375 2.79 -31.90 -6.37
N GLU A 376 1.64 -32.31 -6.88
CA GLU A 376 0.43 -31.48 -6.85
C GLU A 376 -0.41 -31.70 -5.58
N THR A 377 -0.38 -32.90 -5.00
CA THR A 377 -1.24 -33.26 -3.86
C THR A 377 -0.62 -32.95 -2.49
N HIS A 378 0.72 -32.78 -2.38
CA HIS A 378 1.43 -32.57 -1.11
C HIS A 378 2.17 -31.22 -1.07
N ILE A 379 1.42 -30.14 -1.03
CA ILE A 379 1.92 -28.76 -1.01
C ILE A 379 2.99 -28.56 0.10
N GLY A 380 2.83 -29.16 1.27
CA GLY A 380 3.76 -29.05 2.38
C GLY A 380 5.16 -29.60 2.08
N LEU A 381 5.27 -30.82 1.53
CA LEU A 381 6.54 -31.44 1.18
C LEU A 381 7.25 -30.70 0.05
N ARG A 382 6.51 -30.23 -0.94
CA ARG A 382 7.07 -29.41 -2.03
C ARG A 382 7.65 -28.08 -1.51
N ASN A 383 6.96 -27.45 -0.59
CA ASN A 383 7.45 -26.19 0.02
C ASN A 383 8.73 -26.43 0.83
N VAL A 384 8.83 -27.52 1.59
CA VAL A 384 10.06 -27.89 2.29
C VAL A 384 11.18 -28.14 1.31
N LYS A 385 10.97 -28.95 0.24
CA LYS A 385 11.95 -29.22 -0.80
C LYS A 385 12.47 -27.93 -1.42
N ASN A 386 11.60 -27.08 -1.92
CA ASN A 386 11.97 -25.82 -2.56
C ASN A 386 12.79 -24.90 -1.63
N ARG A 387 12.41 -24.80 -0.36
CA ARG A 387 13.15 -23.97 0.62
C ARG A 387 14.54 -24.53 0.90
N ILE A 388 14.68 -25.83 1.09
CA ILE A 388 15.98 -26.48 1.31
C ILE A 388 16.89 -26.30 0.09
N GLU A 389 16.38 -26.48 -1.12
CA GLU A 389 17.14 -26.28 -2.36
C GLU A 389 17.56 -24.83 -2.56
N GLN A 390 16.66 -23.87 -2.36
CA GLN A 390 16.90 -22.44 -2.63
C GLN A 390 17.73 -21.74 -1.56
N MET A 391 17.48 -22.05 -0.27
CA MET A 391 18.09 -21.32 0.84
C MET A 391 19.37 -22.00 1.36
N CYS A 392 19.45 -23.33 1.30
CA CYS A 392 20.57 -24.10 1.84
C CYS A 392 21.43 -24.78 0.77
N GLY A 393 20.99 -24.81 -0.51
CA GLY A 393 21.64 -25.59 -1.55
C GLY A 393 21.62 -27.09 -1.27
N GLY A 394 20.70 -27.53 -0.38
CA GLY A 394 20.55 -28.92 0.03
C GLY A 394 19.66 -29.72 -0.90
N THR A 395 19.42 -30.99 -0.55
CA THR A 395 18.55 -31.91 -1.31
C THR A 395 17.57 -32.61 -0.39
N MET A 396 16.40 -33.01 -0.92
CA MET A 396 15.41 -33.81 -0.22
C MET A 396 15.21 -35.16 -0.94
N ILE A 397 15.32 -36.24 -0.18
CA ILE A 397 15.09 -37.61 -0.65
C ILE A 397 13.87 -38.17 0.06
N LEU A 398 12.88 -38.67 -0.69
CA LEU A 398 11.69 -39.30 -0.18
C LEU A 398 11.68 -40.78 -0.57
N ARG A 399 11.50 -41.68 0.39
CA ARG A 399 11.32 -43.11 0.20
C ARG A 399 10.09 -43.57 0.93
N SER A 400 9.20 -44.29 0.28
CA SER A 400 8.01 -44.84 0.89
C SER A 400 7.65 -46.17 0.24
N GLU A 401 7.16 -47.11 1.05
CA GLU A 401 6.71 -48.43 0.60
C GLU A 401 5.44 -48.77 1.35
N ILE A 402 4.45 -49.35 0.64
CA ILE A 402 3.17 -49.72 1.21
C ILE A 402 3.37 -50.76 2.37
N GLY A 403 2.89 -50.42 3.54
CA GLY A 403 2.99 -51.22 4.76
C GLY A 403 4.30 -51.06 5.53
N ALA A 404 5.33 -50.46 4.96
CA ALA A 404 6.64 -50.27 5.60
C ALA A 404 6.88 -48.84 6.15
N GLY A 405 6.03 -47.87 5.76
CA GLY A 405 6.10 -46.49 6.20
C GLY A 405 6.81 -45.55 5.20
N THR A 406 7.16 -44.36 5.68
CA THR A 406 7.81 -43.33 4.88
C THR A 406 9.07 -42.83 5.59
N CYS A 407 10.09 -42.52 4.78
CA CYS A 407 11.35 -41.92 5.22
C CYS A 407 11.66 -40.70 4.34
N VAL A 408 11.73 -39.53 4.97
CA VAL A 408 12.16 -38.28 4.32
C VAL A 408 13.51 -37.89 4.86
N THR A 409 14.48 -37.68 3.97
CA THR A 409 15.85 -37.30 4.33
C THR A 409 16.18 -35.95 3.67
N LEU A 410 16.61 -34.99 4.47
CA LEU A 410 17.15 -33.71 4.04
C LEU A 410 18.69 -33.78 4.18
N ILE A 411 19.41 -33.36 3.16
CA ILE A 411 20.88 -33.29 3.16
C ILE A 411 21.28 -31.84 2.90
N ILE A 412 21.99 -31.23 3.86
CA ILE A 412 22.37 -29.82 3.85
C ILE A 412 23.89 -29.73 3.90
N PRO A 413 24.56 -29.08 2.93
CA PRO A 413 26.01 -28.93 2.94
C PRO A 413 26.52 -28.15 4.17
N ASP A 414 27.68 -28.54 4.74
CA ASP A 414 28.31 -27.88 5.90
C ASP A 414 28.96 -26.53 5.51
N GLY A 415 28.44 -25.73 4.69
CA GLY A 415 28.88 -24.37 4.36
C GLY A 415 27.92 -23.27 4.82
N ASN A 416 26.92 -23.66 5.58
CA ASN A 416 25.79 -22.79 5.87
C ASN A 416 25.85 -22.17 7.29
N LYS A 417 27.06 -22.06 7.89
CA LYS A 417 27.22 -21.46 9.22
C LYS A 417 27.04 -19.95 9.26
N ASP A 418 27.28 -19.25 8.13
CA ASP A 418 27.10 -17.81 8.02
C ASP A 418 26.10 -17.49 6.89
N GLY A 419 24.94 -16.96 7.27
CA GLY A 419 23.89 -16.46 6.34
C GLY A 419 24.32 -15.25 5.48
N THR A 420 25.62 -15.02 5.31
CA THR A 420 26.22 -14.01 4.46
C THR A 420 26.57 -14.59 3.11
N ARG A 421 25.57 -14.79 2.24
CA ARG A 421 25.85 -14.80 0.80
C ARG A 421 26.14 -13.38 0.37
N GLU A 422 27.43 -13.08 0.08
CA GLU A 422 27.81 -11.96 -0.78
C GLU A 422 26.85 -11.90 -1.98
N LYS A 423 26.11 -10.78 -2.10
CA LYS A 423 25.40 -10.43 -3.33
C LYS A 423 26.41 -10.37 -4.45
N ARG A 424 26.56 -11.45 -5.21
CA ARG A 424 27.23 -11.38 -6.52
C ARG A 424 26.42 -10.48 -7.41
N LYS A 425 27.13 -9.45 -7.91
CA LYS A 425 26.73 -8.40 -8.84
C LYS A 425 25.93 -8.88 -10.04
#